data_5ee0ffb96ac92a61eabcb482c6827c0a
#
_entry.id   5ee0ffb96ac92a61eabcb482c6827c0a
#
_cell.length_a   1.000
_cell.length_b   1.000
_cell.length_c   1.000
_cell.angle_alpha   90.00
_cell.angle_beta   90.00
_cell.angle_gamma   90.00
#
_symmetry.space_group_name_H-M   'P 1'
#
loop_
_entity.id
_entity.type
_entity.pdbx_description
1 polymer ?
#
loop_
_entity_poly.entity_id
_entity_poly.type
_entity_poly.pdbx_seq_one_letter_code
_entity_poly.pdbx_strand_id
1 'polypeptide(L)'
;MKRRLFTLTAAAALAAATSISFAQTKWDLPTAYPATNFHTENITQFAKDVDAATGGKLKIAVHPNASLFKAPEIKRAVQSSQAQAGEILLANFANENPLYALDGVPFLASSYPDARKLYDVSKPAMEKLLAAQGMKLLFSVPWAPQGIFTKKEIASV
;
A
#
# COMPACT_ATOMS: atom_id res chain seq x y z
N MET A 1 60.62 16.74 -15.32
CA MET A 1 59.27 17.27 -15.59
C MET A 1 58.25 16.19 -15.97
N LYS A 2 58.58 15.09 -16.66
CA LYS A 2 57.65 14.05 -17.13
C LYS A 2 56.99 13.20 -16.02
N ARG A 3 57.63 13.01 -14.86
CA ARG A 3 57.08 12.21 -13.73
C ARG A 3 55.93 12.89 -12.96
N ARG A 4 55.88 14.23 -12.93
CA ARG A 4 54.84 14.97 -12.22
C ARG A 4 53.51 15.08 -13.00
N LEU A 5 53.57 14.97 -14.33
CA LEU A 5 52.36 14.93 -15.17
C LEU A 5 51.61 13.59 -15.03
N PHE A 6 52.33 12.47 -14.83
CA PHE A 6 51.70 11.14 -14.70
C PHE A 6 50.95 10.96 -13.39
N THR A 7 51.40 11.62 -12.32
CA THR A 7 50.71 11.56 -11.01
C THR A 7 49.43 12.41 -10.96
N LEU A 8 49.36 13.49 -11.70
CA LEU A 8 48.16 14.35 -11.79
C LEU A 8 47.06 13.72 -12.62
N THR A 9 47.37 12.97 -13.68
CA THR A 9 46.36 12.24 -14.48
C THR A 9 45.76 11.04 -13.73
N ALA A 10 46.58 10.34 -12.92
CA ALA A 10 46.07 9.22 -12.11
C ALA A 10 45.13 9.68 -10.97
N ALA A 11 45.40 10.84 -10.36
CA ALA A 11 44.53 11.41 -9.33
C ALA A 11 43.18 11.90 -9.89
N ALA A 12 43.19 12.48 -11.11
CA ALA A 12 41.94 12.90 -11.78
C ALA A 12 41.06 11.71 -12.22
N ALA A 13 41.67 10.59 -12.61
CA ALA A 13 40.92 9.36 -12.95
C ALA A 13 40.28 8.68 -11.74
N LEU A 14 40.87 8.76 -10.54
CA LEU A 14 40.30 8.23 -9.31
C LEU A 14 39.11 9.09 -8.78
N ALA A 15 39.14 10.42 -9.01
CA ALA A 15 38.06 11.32 -8.61
C ALA A 15 36.80 11.17 -9.47
N ALA A 16 36.91 10.67 -10.71
CA ALA A 16 35.75 10.42 -11.59
C ALA A 16 34.97 9.12 -11.26
N ALA A 17 35.53 8.27 -10.40
CA ALA A 17 34.91 6.99 -10.01
C ALA A 17 34.04 7.08 -8.74
N THR A 18 33.69 8.29 -8.27
CA THR A 18 32.68 8.44 -7.22
C THR A 18 31.30 8.11 -7.80
N SER A 19 30.95 6.83 -7.82
CA SER A 19 29.62 6.35 -8.11
C SER A 19 28.68 7.09 -7.16
N ILE A 20 27.77 7.91 -7.72
CA ILE A 20 26.67 8.50 -6.96
C ILE A 20 25.81 7.31 -6.51
N SER A 21 26.11 6.79 -5.33
CA SER A 21 25.25 5.81 -4.67
C SER A 21 23.97 6.53 -4.29
N PHE A 22 22.94 6.42 -5.11
CA PHE A 22 21.61 6.84 -4.71
C PHE A 22 21.21 5.95 -3.53
N ALA A 23 21.08 6.53 -2.35
CA ALA A 23 20.60 5.81 -1.18
C ALA A 23 19.21 5.23 -1.52
N GLN A 24 19.11 3.90 -1.49
CA GLN A 24 17.84 3.20 -1.71
C GLN A 24 16.88 3.53 -0.57
N THR A 25 15.74 4.11 -0.91
CA THR A 25 14.65 4.34 0.04
C THR A 25 13.93 3.02 0.32
N LYS A 26 13.70 2.71 1.59
CA LYS A 26 12.94 1.53 2.00
C LYS A 26 11.65 1.96 2.67
N TRP A 27 10.55 1.29 2.31
CA TRP A 27 9.26 1.43 2.94
C TRP A 27 8.81 0.10 3.51
N ASP A 28 8.15 0.16 4.66
CA ASP A 28 7.46 -0.97 5.26
C ASP A 28 5.97 -0.86 4.96
N LEU A 29 5.36 -1.97 4.49
CA LEU A 29 3.95 -2.09 4.16
C LEU A 29 3.35 -3.29 4.91
N PRO A 30 2.85 -3.09 6.13
CA PRO A 30 2.12 -4.13 6.85
C PRO A 30 0.75 -4.41 6.24
N THR A 31 0.36 -5.68 6.27
CA THR A 31 -0.99 -6.18 6.04
C THR A 31 -1.34 -7.24 7.07
N ALA A 32 -2.62 -7.30 7.47
CA ALA A 32 -3.08 -8.31 8.41
C ALA A 32 -3.32 -9.68 7.76
N TYR A 33 -3.44 -9.73 6.44
CA TYR A 33 -3.79 -10.95 5.70
C TYR A 33 -2.60 -11.88 5.50
N PRO A 34 -2.86 -13.20 5.36
CA PRO A 34 -1.85 -14.18 4.99
C PRO A 34 -1.21 -13.88 3.63
N ALA A 35 0.01 -14.37 3.43
CA ALA A 35 0.75 -14.20 2.17
C ALA A 35 -0.01 -14.77 0.95
N THR A 36 -0.85 -15.79 1.15
CA THR A 36 -1.69 -16.42 0.12
C THR A 36 -3.02 -15.73 -0.13
N ASN A 37 -3.31 -14.64 0.57
CA ASN A 37 -4.50 -13.85 0.33
C ASN A 37 -4.31 -12.96 -0.90
N PHE A 38 -5.32 -12.86 -1.76
CA PHE A 38 -5.20 -12.11 -3.02
C PHE A 38 -4.89 -10.61 -2.81
N HIS A 39 -5.30 -10.00 -1.70
CA HIS A 39 -4.90 -8.63 -1.36
C HIS A 39 -3.39 -8.54 -1.08
N THR A 40 -2.84 -9.52 -0.35
CA THR A 40 -1.40 -9.58 -0.08
C THR A 40 -0.61 -9.85 -1.35
N GLU A 41 -1.09 -10.73 -2.23
CA GLU A 41 -0.49 -10.98 -3.53
C GLU A 41 -0.48 -9.72 -4.39
N ASN A 42 -1.59 -8.97 -4.42
CA ASN A 42 -1.72 -7.71 -5.15
C ASN A 42 -0.70 -6.65 -4.66
N ILE A 43 -0.60 -6.40 -3.35
CA ILE A 43 0.36 -5.42 -2.83
C ILE A 43 1.81 -5.90 -2.96
N THR A 44 2.05 -7.22 -2.99
CA THR A 44 3.37 -7.79 -3.28
C THR A 44 3.76 -7.53 -4.73
N GLN A 45 2.82 -7.67 -5.67
CA GLN A 45 3.06 -7.32 -7.07
C GLN A 45 3.28 -5.80 -7.23
N PHE A 46 2.45 -4.98 -6.59
CA PHE A 46 2.64 -3.53 -6.54
C PHE A 46 4.04 -3.14 -6.05
N ALA A 47 4.55 -3.78 -5.00
CA ALA A 47 5.89 -3.52 -4.49
C ALA A 47 6.98 -3.82 -5.52
N LYS A 48 6.84 -4.92 -6.29
CA LYS A 48 7.76 -5.28 -7.39
C LYS A 48 7.68 -4.26 -8.53
N ASP A 49 6.48 -3.85 -8.90
CA ASP A 49 6.27 -2.87 -9.98
C ASP A 49 6.88 -1.52 -9.62
N VAL A 50 6.76 -1.09 -8.36
CA VAL A 50 7.39 0.15 -7.86
C VAL A 50 8.93 0.03 -7.87
N ASP A 51 9.50 -1.09 -7.43
CA ASP A 51 10.94 -1.34 -7.50
C ASP A 51 11.46 -1.22 -8.95
N ALA A 52 10.78 -1.89 -9.88
CA ALA A 52 11.11 -1.83 -11.30
C ALA A 52 10.94 -0.42 -11.88
N ALA A 53 9.83 0.25 -11.63
CA ALA A 53 9.53 1.58 -12.15
C ALA A 53 10.47 2.66 -11.62
N THR A 54 11.00 2.48 -10.40
CA THR A 54 11.95 3.41 -9.78
C THR A 54 13.42 3.06 -10.07
N GLY A 55 13.67 1.99 -10.81
CA GLY A 55 15.03 1.49 -11.05
C GLY A 55 15.76 1.14 -9.74
N GLY A 56 15.03 0.55 -8.78
CA GLY A 56 15.57 0.13 -7.49
C GLY A 56 15.71 1.24 -6.44
N LYS A 57 15.28 2.47 -6.73
CA LYS A 57 15.41 3.60 -5.81
C LYS A 57 14.43 3.52 -4.63
N LEU A 58 13.26 2.90 -4.82
CA LEU A 58 12.30 2.66 -3.76
C LEU A 58 12.00 1.16 -3.66
N LYS A 59 12.28 0.58 -2.50
CA LYS A 59 11.90 -0.80 -2.15
C LYS A 59 10.83 -0.79 -1.09
N ILE A 60 9.76 -1.55 -1.34
CA ILE A 60 8.66 -1.75 -0.40
C ILE A 60 8.75 -3.18 0.14
N ALA A 61 8.94 -3.30 1.46
CA ALA A 61 8.90 -4.57 2.17
C ALA A 61 7.46 -4.83 2.63
N VAL A 62 6.82 -5.86 2.08
CA VAL A 62 5.47 -6.28 2.49
C VAL A 62 5.58 -7.20 3.71
N HIS A 63 4.82 -6.92 4.76
CA HIS A 63 4.79 -7.67 6.03
C HIS A 63 3.40 -8.32 6.21
N PRO A 64 3.21 -9.57 5.74
CA PRO A 64 1.93 -10.28 5.86
C PRO A 64 1.70 -10.87 7.26
N ASN A 65 0.53 -11.49 7.46
CA ASN A 65 0.14 -12.20 8.69
C ASN A 65 0.16 -11.31 9.96
N ALA A 66 -0.11 -10.02 9.83
CA ALA A 66 0.00 -9.08 10.95
C ALA A 66 1.38 -9.14 11.67
N SER A 67 2.44 -9.49 10.92
CA SER A 67 3.79 -9.72 11.49
C SER A 67 4.45 -8.44 12.00
N LEU A 68 4.11 -7.27 11.46
CA LEU A 68 4.65 -5.99 11.91
C LEU A 68 3.66 -5.24 12.81
N PHE A 69 2.38 -5.18 12.42
CA PHE A 69 1.29 -4.55 13.16
C PHE A 69 0.02 -5.37 13.02
N LYS A 70 -0.82 -5.42 14.05
CA LYS A 70 -2.15 -6.03 14.00
C LYS A 70 -3.11 -5.15 13.18
N ALA A 71 -4.18 -5.75 12.62
CA ALA A 71 -5.12 -5.05 11.75
C ALA A 71 -5.60 -3.68 12.29
N PRO A 72 -6.02 -3.54 13.56
CA PRO A 72 -6.46 -2.25 14.08
C PRO A 72 -5.34 -1.20 14.24
N GLU A 73 -4.08 -1.64 14.25
CA GLU A 73 -2.91 -0.80 14.52
C GLU A 73 -2.31 -0.21 13.25
N ILE A 74 -2.52 -0.87 12.08
CA ILE A 74 -1.87 -0.50 10.81
C ILE A 74 -2.15 0.96 10.43
N LYS A 75 -3.42 1.39 10.46
CA LYS A 75 -3.79 2.76 10.12
C LYS A 75 -3.04 3.77 10.98
N ARG A 76 -3.01 3.55 12.30
CA ARG A 76 -2.31 4.42 13.24
C ARG A 76 -0.79 4.40 13.03
N ALA A 77 -0.21 3.25 12.69
CA ALA A 77 1.21 3.12 12.40
C ALA A 77 1.61 3.98 11.18
N VAL A 78 0.78 4.01 10.14
CA VAL A 78 0.98 4.91 8.98
C VAL A 78 0.84 6.37 9.39
N GLN A 79 -0.20 6.73 10.14
CA GLN A 79 -0.43 8.10 10.62
C GLN A 79 0.74 8.64 11.46
N SER A 80 1.36 7.79 12.27
CA SER A 80 2.50 8.14 13.13
C SER A 80 3.86 7.90 12.48
N SER A 81 3.89 7.61 11.17
CA SER A 81 5.11 7.36 10.38
C SER A 81 5.96 6.17 10.87
N GLN A 82 5.35 5.21 11.61
CA GLN A 82 5.99 3.94 11.99
C GLN A 82 6.03 2.96 10.83
N ALA A 83 5.13 3.12 9.84
CA ALA A 83 5.19 2.49 8.54
C ALA A 83 4.90 3.55 7.47
N GLN A 84 5.49 3.42 6.28
CA GLN A 84 5.34 4.39 5.20
C GLN A 84 4.08 4.14 4.37
N ALA A 85 3.63 2.89 4.33
CA ALA A 85 2.38 2.48 3.69
C ALA A 85 1.71 1.40 4.55
N GLY A 86 0.46 1.05 4.26
CA GLY A 86 -0.27 -0.01 4.95
C GLY A 86 -1.48 -0.43 4.16
N GLU A 87 -1.87 -1.69 4.30
CA GLU A 87 -3.10 -2.25 3.74
C GLU A 87 -4.09 -2.47 4.88
N ILE A 88 -5.31 -1.98 4.73
CA ILE A 88 -6.37 -2.06 5.74
C ILE A 88 -7.72 -2.37 5.10
N LEU A 89 -8.58 -3.07 5.83
CA LEU A 89 -10.01 -3.15 5.52
C LEU A 89 -10.69 -1.88 6.03
N LEU A 90 -11.16 -1.01 5.12
CA LEU A 90 -11.75 0.28 5.48
C LEU A 90 -12.95 0.15 6.42
N ALA A 91 -13.82 -0.85 6.22
CA ALA A 91 -15.00 -1.08 7.04
C ALA A 91 -14.70 -1.23 8.54
N ASN A 92 -13.49 -1.66 8.92
CA ASN A 92 -13.07 -1.75 10.33
C ASN A 92 -13.00 -0.39 11.03
N PHE A 93 -13.03 0.70 10.28
CA PHE A 93 -12.95 2.08 10.77
C PHE A 93 -14.26 2.85 10.60
N ALA A 94 -15.38 2.14 10.38
CA ALA A 94 -16.70 2.74 10.22
C ALA A 94 -17.15 3.60 11.42
N ASN A 95 -16.64 3.28 12.61
CA ASN A 95 -16.88 4.06 13.83
C ASN A 95 -16.21 5.45 13.82
N GLU A 96 -15.15 5.63 13.01
CA GLU A 96 -14.50 6.94 12.86
C GLU A 96 -15.23 7.80 11.82
N ASN A 97 -15.66 7.17 10.71
CA ASN A 97 -16.42 7.86 9.67
C ASN A 97 -17.24 6.85 8.86
N PRO A 98 -18.58 7.09 8.66
CA PRO A 98 -19.43 6.19 7.86
C PRO A 98 -18.95 5.96 6.42
N LEU A 99 -18.19 6.88 5.85
CA LEU A 99 -17.63 6.75 4.50
C LEU A 99 -16.75 5.51 4.36
N TYR A 100 -16.10 5.07 5.43
CA TYR A 100 -15.27 3.85 5.43
C TYR A 100 -16.07 2.55 5.25
N ALA A 101 -17.39 2.57 5.48
CA ALA A 101 -18.28 1.41 5.32
C ALA A 101 -19.27 1.59 4.16
N LEU A 102 -19.03 2.52 3.25
CA LEU A 102 -19.97 2.83 2.17
C LEU A 102 -20.24 1.63 1.26
N ASP A 103 -19.23 0.82 0.98
CA ASP A 103 -19.33 -0.39 0.17
C ASP A 103 -20.04 -1.55 0.89
N GLY A 104 -20.19 -1.45 2.21
CA GLY A 104 -20.94 -2.41 3.03
C GLY A 104 -22.45 -2.16 3.08
N VAL A 105 -22.96 -1.10 2.46
CA VAL A 105 -24.39 -0.81 2.40
C VAL A 105 -25.09 -1.87 1.54
N PRO A 106 -26.08 -2.62 2.08
CA PRO A 106 -26.74 -3.69 1.35
C PRO A 106 -27.31 -3.21 0.01
N PHE A 107 -27.07 -3.97 -1.05
CA PHE A 107 -27.56 -3.73 -2.43
C PHE A 107 -27.05 -2.46 -3.10
N LEU A 108 -26.16 -1.68 -2.49
CA LEU A 108 -25.61 -0.47 -3.10
C LEU A 108 -24.65 -0.80 -4.26
N ALA A 109 -23.81 -1.83 -4.08
CA ALA A 109 -22.90 -2.31 -5.10
C ALA A 109 -22.81 -3.83 -5.01
N SER A 110 -23.56 -4.54 -5.85
CA SER A 110 -23.68 -6.00 -5.83
C SER A 110 -22.85 -6.70 -6.92
N SER A 111 -22.12 -5.93 -7.72
CA SER A 111 -21.24 -6.44 -8.77
C SER A 111 -19.93 -5.65 -8.81
N TYR A 112 -18.87 -6.22 -9.44
CA TYR A 112 -17.62 -5.47 -9.65
C TYR A 112 -17.79 -4.18 -10.48
N PRO A 113 -18.60 -4.14 -11.54
CA PRO A 113 -18.89 -2.89 -12.24
C PRO A 113 -19.54 -1.83 -11.35
N ASP A 114 -20.45 -2.22 -10.44
CA ASP A 114 -21.08 -1.28 -9.50
C ASP A 114 -20.10 -0.83 -8.42
N ALA A 115 -19.29 -1.76 -7.89
CA ALA A 115 -18.21 -1.43 -6.96
C ALA A 115 -17.22 -0.44 -7.58
N ARG A 116 -16.90 -0.58 -8.87
CA ARG A 116 -16.04 0.37 -9.58
C ARG A 116 -16.68 1.76 -9.68
N LYS A 117 -17.94 1.85 -10.04
CA LYS A 117 -18.68 3.13 -10.08
C LYS A 117 -18.72 3.78 -8.70
N LEU A 118 -19.04 2.98 -7.66
CA LEU A 118 -19.07 3.46 -6.28
C LEU A 118 -17.70 4.01 -5.86
N TYR A 119 -16.62 3.30 -6.18
CA TYR A 119 -15.27 3.75 -5.92
C TYR A 119 -14.96 5.07 -6.63
N ASP A 120 -15.24 5.17 -7.93
CA ASP A 120 -14.93 6.37 -8.72
C ASP A 120 -15.67 7.61 -8.18
N VAL A 121 -16.91 7.45 -7.72
CA VAL A 121 -17.70 8.55 -7.12
C VAL A 121 -17.25 8.89 -5.70
N SER A 122 -16.92 7.90 -4.88
CA SER A 122 -16.56 8.10 -3.47
C SER A 122 -15.09 8.45 -3.25
N LYS A 123 -14.22 8.13 -4.21
CA LYS A 123 -12.77 8.34 -4.11
C LYS A 123 -12.37 9.75 -3.69
N PRO A 124 -12.89 10.86 -4.28
CA PRO A 124 -12.49 12.20 -3.87
C PRO A 124 -12.81 12.52 -2.40
N ALA A 125 -13.95 12.04 -1.90
CA ALA A 125 -14.33 12.20 -0.50
C ALA A 125 -13.42 11.38 0.42
N MET A 126 -13.09 10.15 0.03
CA MET A 126 -12.16 9.28 0.75
C MET A 126 -10.74 9.87 0.79
N GLU A 127 -10.25 10.37 -0.33
CA GLU A 127 -8.94 11.04 -0.40
C GLU A 127 -8.88 12.26 0.53
N LYS A 128 -9.93 13.08 0.53
CA LYS A 128 -10.04 14.24 1.44
C LYS A 128 -10.05 13.82 2.91
N LEU A 129 -10.81 12.76 3.25
CA LEU A 129 -10.88 12.23 4.60
C LEU A 129 -9.51 11.71 5.10
N LEU A 130 -8.81 10.95 4.26
CA LEU A 130 -7.49 10.42 4.60
C LEU A 130 -6.43 11.53 4.64
N ALA A 131 -6.48 12.49 3.73
CA ALA A 131 -5.57 13.64 3.71
C ALA A 131 -5.68 14.49 4.97
N ALA A 132 -6.89 14.68 5.51
CA ALA A 132 -7.11 15.37 6.78
C ALA A 132 -6.48 14.62 7.98
N GLN A 133 -6.16 13.35 7.82
CA GLN A 133 -5.48 12.50 8.79
C GLN A 133 -3.98 12.29 8.48
N GLY A 134 -3.41 13.06 7.55
CA GLY A 134 -1.99 12.97 7.17
C GLY A 134 -1.66 11.78 6.26
N MET A 135 -2.66 11.14 5.66
CA MET A 135 -2.48 9.96 4.82
C MET A 135 -2.90 10.22 3.36
N LYS A 136 -2.41 9.40 2.45
CA LYS A 136 -2.77 9.42 1.02
C LYS A 136 -3.34 8.07 0.61
N LEU A 137 -4.51 8.08 -0.03
CA LEU A 137 -5.04 6.90 -0.70
C LEU A 137 -4.21 6.62 -1.95
N LEU A 138 -3.65 5.41 -2.06
CA LEU A 138 -2.94 4.97 -3.27
C LEU A 138 -3.92 4.29 -4.23
N PHE A 139 -4.59 3.25 -3.77
CA PHE A 139 -5.62 2.52 -4.52
C PHE A 139 -6.49 1.71 -3.56
N SER A 140 -7.60 1.17 -4.07
CA SER A 140 -8.45 0.20 -3.38
C SER A 140 -8.65 -1.05 -4.23
N VAL A 141 -8.79 -2.19 -3.58
CA VAL A 141 -9.09 -3.47 -4.20
C VAL A 141 -10.38 -3.99 -3.55
N PRO A 142 -11.45 -4.25 -4.33
CA PRO A 142 -12.70 -4.73 -3.77
C PRO A 142 -12.57 -6.20 -3.34
N TRP A 143 -13.27 -6.58 -2.28
CA TRP A 143 -13.54 -7.97 -1.96
C TRP A 143 -14.55 -8.55 -2.95
N ALA A 144 -14.56 -9.89 -3.05
CA ALA A 144 -15.65 -10.58 -3.71
C ALA A 144 -16.98 -10.28 -3.00
N PRO A 145 -18.12 -10.30 -3.71
CA PRO A 145 -19.43 -10.13 -3.10
C PRO A 145 -19.61 -11.08 -1.92
N GLN A 146 -20.13 -10.56 -0.82
CA GLN A 146 -20.37 -11.34 0.38
C GLN A 146 -21.72 -12.07 0.27
N GLY A 147 -21.77 -13.28 0.84
CA GLY A 147 -22.97 -14.10 0.91
C GLY A 147 -23.29 -14.54 2.34
N ILE A 148 -24.51 -14.98 2.56
CA ILE A 148 -24.92 -15.58 3.83
C ILE A 148 -24.69 -17.09 3.73
N PHE A 149 -23.85 -17.62 4.61
CA PHE A 149 -23.55 -19.05 4.70
C PHE A 149 -24.19 -19.61 5.96
N THR A 150 -25.06 -20.61 5.83
CA THR A 150 -25.75 -21.22 6.95
C THR A 150 -25.65 -22.75 6.93
N LYS A 151 -25.69 -23.36 8.12
CA LYS A 151 -25.76 -24.81 8.27
C LYS A 151 -27.18 -25.37 8.18
N LYS A 152 -28.19 -24.51 8.22
CA LYS A 152 -29.60 -24.85 8.13
C LYS A 152 -30.23 -24.03 7.00
N GLU A 153 -31.21 -24.61 6.34
CA GLU A 153 -32.00 -23.89 5.35
C GLU A 153 -32.69 -22.67 6.00
N ILE A 154 -32.60 -21.53 5.34
CA ILE A 154 -33.36 -20.31 5.74
C ILE A 154 -34.52 -20.20 4.79
N ALA A 155 -35.73 -20.46 5.31
CA ALA A 155 -36.98 -20.43 4.53
C ALA A 155 -37.60 -19.02 4.45
N SER A 156 -37.27 -18.13 5.38
CA SER A 156 -37.71 -16.73 5.40
C SER A 156 -36.78 -15.87 6.26
N VAL A 157 -36.79 -14.59 6.01
CA VAL A 157 -36.22 -13.56 6.87
C VAL A 157 -37.28 -12.93 7.70
#